data_467d16cd2f3b0c11c0861809d24a4ef0
#
_entry.id   467d16cd2f3b0c11c0861809d24a4ef0
#
_cell.length_a   1.000
_cell.length_b   1.000
_cell.length_c   1.000
_cell.angle_alpha   90.00
_cell.angle_beta   90.00
_cell.angle_gamma   90.00
#
_symmetry.space_group_name_H-M   'P 1'
#
loop_
_entity.id
_entity.type
_entity.pdbx_description
1 polymer ?
#
loop_
_entity_poly.entity_id
_entity_poly.type
_entity_poly.pdbx_seq_one_letter_code
_entity_poly.pdbx_strand_id
1 'polypeptide(L)'
;MQPFSLTLFKSSNRKVRSGFLLPLAFCLLSVAFYIPPHFSLPVVAQAIEVSEAEGDRLMQQGEQQYETRQLRAALNSWEQALQIYRALKNRQREGIALGNLGSAYGSLGNHAKAIEYLQQQLAISREIKDRQSEGVALANLGRAYRSLGSYAKAIEYAQQYLAIAREIKDRQLEGAALSTLGSAYLYLGDYAKAIEYGQQHLAIAREIKNRQGEGAAVNILGSAYQFLGNYAKAIEYGEQSLAIAREIKDRRGEGTALGNLGLAYRSLGDYTKAIEYTQQYLAIARETKDRLGEGVALNNLGVAYRSLDNYAKGIEYSQQSLAIAREI
;
A
#
# COMPACT_ATOMS: atom_id res chain seq x y z
N MET A 1 -0.80 12.01 0.45
CA MET A 1 0.01 10.82 0.09
C MET A 1 0.01 9.89 1.30
N GLN A 2 -0.77 8.83 1.23
CA GLN A 2 -0.69 7.80 2.29
C GLN A 2 0.66 7.08 2.19
N PRO A 3 1.35 6.84 3.29
CA PRO A 3 2.54 6.02 3.27
C PRO A 3 2.17 4.60 2.83
N PHE A 4 3.00 4.01 1.98
CA PHE A 4 2.95 2.60 1.65
C PHE A 4 2.92 1.79 2.95
N SER A 5 1.79 1.20 3.26
CA SER A 5 1.71 0.25 4.36
C SER A 5 2.35 -1.04 3.87
N LEU A 6 3.51 -1.36 4.42
CA LEU A 6 4.17 -2.63 4.18
C LEU A 6 3.32 -3.72 4.82
N THR A 7 2.80 -4.62 4.01
CA THR A 7 2.51 -5.96 4.50
C THR A 7 3.85 -6.69 4.53
N LEU A 8 4.57 -6.52 5.64
CA LEU A 8 5.80 -7.27 5.89
C LEU A 8 5.41 -8.73 6.07
N PHE A 9 5.94 -9.58 5.22
CA PHE A 9 5.84 -11.02 5.38
C PHE A 9 6.57 -11.43 6.66
N LYS A 10 5.83 -11.71 7.72
CA LYS A 10 6.35 -12.53 8.82
C LYS A 10 6.43 -13.97 8.33
N SER A 11 7.64 -14.44 8.11
CA SER A 11 7.94 -15.85 7.85
C SER A 11 7.33 -16.70 8.96
N SER A 12 6.26 -17.44 8.66
CA SER A 12 5.71 -18.45 9.55
C SER A 12 6.59 -19.68 9.49
N ASN A 13 7.44 -19.84 10.49
CA ASN A 13 8.20 -21.07 10.72
C ASN A 13 7.24 -22.22 11.08
N ARG A 14 6.73 -22.95 10.10
CA ARG A 14 6.15 -24.27 10.31
C ARG A 14 7.28 -25.30 10.38
N LYS A 15 7.57 -25.73 11.59
CA LYS A 15 8.38 -26.94 11.87
C LYS A 15 7.71 -28.14 11.20
N VAL A 16 8.32 -28.67 10.15
CA VAL A 16 7.98 -29.99 9.61
C VAL A 16 8.65 -31.02 10.52
N ARG A 17 7.84 -31.81 11.20
CA ARG A 17 8.26 -32.95 11.99
C ARG A 17 8.75 -34.06 11.05
N SER A 18 9.97 -34.47 11.31
CA SER A 18 10.58 -35.70 10.78
C SER A 18 9.82 -36.94 11.30
N GLY A 19 9.59 -37.86 10.42
CA GLY A 19 9.12 -39.21 10.78
C GLY A 19 9.40 -40.21 9.67
N PHE A 20 10.22 -41.18 10.09
CA PHE A 20 10.38 -42.57 9.67
C PHE A 20 11.59 -42.96 8.80
N LEU A 21 12.47 -43.60 9.52
CA LEU A 21 13.51 -44.56 9.10
C LEU A 21 12.88 -45.84 8.52
N LEU A 22 13.54 -46.46 7.57
CA LEU A 22 13.98 -47.85 7.64
C LEU A 22 14.87 -48.25 6.45
N PRO A 23 15.77 -49.25 6.60
CA PRO A 23 16.98 -49.40 5.82
C PRO A 23 16.90 -50.50 4.78
N LEU A 24 17.75 -50.45 3.76
CA LEU A 24 18.12 -51.64 3.01
C LEU A 24 19.63 -51.60 2.66
N ALA A 25 20.30 -52.60 3.20
CA ALA A 25 21.69 -52.87 3.01
C ALA A 25 21.98 -53.70 1.72
N PHE A 26 23.27 -53.79 1.39
CA PHE A 26 23.98 -54.67 0.47
C PHE A 26 24.26 -54.12 -0.93
N CYS A 27 25.48 -53.88 -1.34
CA CYS A 27 26.59 -54.78 -1.55
C CYS A 27 27.90 -54.03 -1.82
N LEU A 28 28.95 -54.58 -1.30
CA LEU A 28 30.36 -54.22 -1.45
C LEU A 28 30.85 -54.36 -2.90
N LEU A 29 31.61 -53.38 -3.39
CA LEU A 29 32.77 -53.63 -4.25
C LEU A 29 33.83 -52.55 -3.94
N SER A 30 34.89 -52.99 -3.34
CA SER A 30 36.07 -52.25 -2.95
C SER A 30 36.89 -51.85 -4.17
N VAL A 31 36.94 -50.54 -4.44
CA VAL A 31 38.03 -49.91 -5.18
C VAL A 31 38.63 -48.84 -4.24
N ALA A 32 39.77 -49.14 -3.71
CA ALA A 32 40.54 -48.24 -2.87
C ALA A 32 41.10 -47.11 -3.73
N PHE A 33 40.41 -45.99 -3.79
CA PHE A 33 41.01 -44.71 -4.19
C PHE A 33 41.56 -44.04 -2.92
N TYR A 34 42.84 -43.88 -2.87
CA TYR A 34 43.55 -43.09 -1.86
C TYR A 34 43.13 -41.63 -1.98
N ILE A 35 42.17 -41.22 -1.16
CA ILE A 35 41.78 -39.82 -0.99
C ILE A 35 42.67 -39.26 0.11
N PRO A 36 43.51 -38.23 -0.13
CA PRO A 36 44.27 -37.62 0.94
C PRO A 36 43.31 -36.99 1.96
N PRO A 37 43.60 -37.06 3.26
CA PRO A 37 42.68 -36.72 4.35
C PRO A 37 42.67 -35.21 4.64
N HIS A 38 42.46 -34.35 3.63
CA HIS A 38 42.24 -32.88 3.84
C HIS A 38 41.46 -32.22 2.71
N PHE A 39 40.35 -32.82 2.26
CA PHE A 39 39.33 -32.03 1.58
C PHE A 39 38.10 -32.01 2.48
N SER A 40 38.05 -30.99 3.33
CA SER A 40 36.92 -30.77 4.21
C SER A 40 35.73 -30.22 3.37
N LEU A 41 34.77 -31.10 3.06
CA LEU A 41 33.43 -30.73 2.57
C LEU A 41 32.69 -29.68 3.45
N PRO A 42 33.10 -29.39 4.71
CA PRO A 42 32.38 -28.38 5.51
C PRO A 42 32.60 -26.95 5.08
N VAL A 43 33.68 -26.59 4.35
CA VAL A 43 34.02 -25.16 4.07
C VAL A 43 33.08 -24.57 3.03
N VAL A 44 32.71 -25.31 1.99
CA VAL A 44 31.80 -24.78 0.96
C VAL A 44 30.36 -24.70 1.49
N ALA A 45 29.93 -25.71 2.24
CA ALA A 45 28.61 -25.69 2.87
C ALA A 45 28.51 -24.58 3.93
N GLN A 46 29.56 -24.38 4.71
CA GLN A 46 29.65 -23.34 5.72
C GLN A 46 29.75 -21.92 5.09
N ALA A 47 30.45 -21.79 3.98
CA ALA A 47 30.51 -20.52 3.23
C ALA A 47 29.16 -20.17 2.57
N ILE A 48 28.40 -21.15 2.09
CA ILE A 48 27.05 -20.97 1.54
C ILE A 48 26.08 -20.60 2.67
N GLU A 49 26.15 -21.27 3.81
CA GLU A 49 25.31 -20.98 4.98
C GLU A 49 25.58 -19.58 5.55
N VAL A 50 26.85 -19.19 5.64
CA VAL A 50 27.26 -17.84 6.05
C VAL A 50 26.78 -16.79 5.04
N SER A 51 26.80 -17.07 3.75
CA SER A 51 26.34 -16.15 2.72
C SER A 51 24.81 -15.95 2.74
N GLU A 52 24.02 -17.01 2.95
CA GLU A 52 22.56 -16.89 3.10
C GLU A 52 22.20 -16.17 4.41
N ALA A 53 22.87 -16.51 5.51
CA ALA A 53 22.68 -15.82 6.78
C ALA A 53 23.01 -14.31 6.68
N GLU A 54 24.04 -13.95 5.92
CA GLU A 54 24.36 -12.53 5.67
C GLU A 54 23.28 -11.86 4.83
N GLY A 55 22.75 -12.53 3.82
CA GLY A 55 21.59 -12.04 3.06
C GLY A 55 20.38 -11.78 3.97
N ASP A 56 20.06 -12.73 4.86
CA ASP A 56 18.96 -12.60 5.81
C ASP A 56 19.20 -11.49 6.83
N ARG A 57 20.43 -11.33 7.30
CA ARG A 57 20.82 -10.21 8.17
C ARG A 57 20.60 -8.85 7.49
N LEU A 58 21.01 -8.73 6.23
CA LEU A 58 20.83 -7.51 5.44
C LEU A 58 19.34 -7.23 5.15
N MET A 59 18.53 -8.27 4.92
CA MET A 59 17.07 -8.13 4.80
C MET A 59 16.46 -7.55 6.06
N GLN A 60 16.80 -8.13 7.22
CA GLN A 60 16.30 -7.65 8.51
C GLN A 60 16.78 -6.21 8.83
N GLN A 61 18.05 -5.91 8.53
CA GLN A 61 18.58 -4.56 8.67
C GLN A 61 17.83 -3.56 7.79
N GLY A 62 17.53 -3.92 6.54
CA GLY A 62 16.74 -3.10 5.64
C GLY A 62 15.32 -2.86 6.14
N GLU A 63 14.68 -3.86 6.75
CA GLU A 63 13.37 -3.73 7.38
C GLU A 63 13.38 -2.70 8.53
N GLN A 64 14.32 -2.81 9.44
CA GLN A 64 14.48 -1.85 10.55
C GLN A 64 14.75 -0.42 10.06
N GLN A 65 15.61 -0.28 9.03
CA GLN A 65 15.89 1.01 8.42
C GLN A 65 14.66 1.60 7.74
N TYR A 66 13.86 0.77 7.09
CA TYR A 66 12.62 1.21 6.46
C TYR A 66 11.57 1.66 7.49
N GLU A 67 11.39 0.92 8.57
CA GLU A 67 10.48 1.26 9.68
C GLU A 67 10.88 2.58 10.34
N THR A 68 12.19 2.84 10.46
CA THR A 68 12.72 4.09 11.02
C THR A 68 12.86 5.23 9.99
N ARG A 69 12.25 5.08 8.81
CA ARG A 69 12.26 6.07 7.72
C ARG A 69 13.64 6.36 7.10
N GLN A 70 14.62 5.50 7.33
CA GLN A 70 15.94 5.57 6.70
C GLN A 70 15.92 4.91 5.32
N LEU A 71 15.07 5.40 4.41
CA LEU A 71 14.74 4.71 3.15
C LEU A 71 15.96 4.44 2.25
N ARG A 72 16.93 5.36 2.18
CA ARG A 72 18.14 5.15 1.38
C ARG A 72 19.04 4.05 1.95
N ALA A 73 19.15 3.96 3.26
CA ALA A 73 19.90 2.89 3.92
C ALA A 73 19.21 1.53 3.69
N ALA A 74 17.88 1.47 3.81
CA ALA A 74 17.11 0.27 3.52
C ALA A 74 17.33 -0.24 2.08
N LEU A 75 17.30 0.66 1.08
CA LEU A 75 17.61 0.30 -0.30
C LEU A 75 18.98 -0.35 -0.42
N ASN A 76 20.02 0.26 0.17
CA ASN A 76 21.38 -0.28 0.11
C ASN A 76 21.50 -1.68 0.74
N SER A 77 20.87 -1.89 1.90
CA SER A 77 20.85 -3.19 2.56
C SER A 77 20.13 -4.26 1.71
N TRP A 78 18.98 -3.93 1.13
CA TRP A 78 18.22 -4.86 0.28
C TRP A 78 18.87 -5.10 -1.09
N GLU A 79 19.57 -4.13 -1.67
CA GLU A 79 20.35 -4.33 -2.89
C GLU A 79 21.52 -5.30 -2.68
N GLN A 80 22.21 -5.22 -1.54
CA GLN A 80 23.24 -6.18 -1.17
C GLN A 80 22.65 -7.59 -0.94
N ALA A 81 21.55 -7.69 -0.20
CA ALA A 81 20.86 -8.97 0.00
C ALA A 81 20.42 -9.58 -1.33
N LEU A 82 19.89 -8.78 -2.26
CA LEU A 82 19.49 -9.21 -3.59
C LEU A 82 20.65 -9.84 -4.37
N GLN A 83 21.84 -9.23 -4.32
CA GLN A 83 23.03 -9.77 -4.99
C GLN A 83 23.42 -11.14 -4.41
N ILE A 84 23.38 -11.29 -3.09
CA ILE A 84 23.65 -12.58 -2.41
C ILE A 84 22.66 -13.64 -2.87
N TYR A 85 21.34 -13.35 -2.84
CA TYR A 85 20.33 -14.34 -3.22
C TYR A 85 20.40 -14.72 -4.70
N ARG A 86 20.78 -13.79 -5.58
CA ARG A 86 21.06 -14.08 -7.00
C ARG A 86 22.24 -15.01 -7.17
N ALA A 87 23.34 -14.76 -6.44
CA ALA A 87 24.52 -15.63 -6.47
C ALA A 87 24.20 -17.06 -5.96
N LEU A 88 23.37 -17.16 -4.93
CA LEU A 88 22.90 -18.44 -4.37
C LEU A 88 21.77 -19.07 -5.20
N LYS A 89 21.23 -18.39 -6.22
CA LYS A 89 20.06 -18.80 -6.99
C LYS A 89 18.81 -19.06 -6.13
N ASN A 90 18.72 -18.38 -4.97
CA ASN A 90 17.57 -18.47 -4.09
C ASN A 90 16.44 -17.59 -4.61
N ARG A 91 15.63 -18.11 -5.53
CA ARG A 91 14.57 -17.37 -6.21
C ARG A 91 13.51 -16.81 -5.28
N GLN A 92 13.17 -17.54 -4.21
CA GLN A 92 12.18 -17.06 -3.24
C GLN A 92 12.67 -15.81 -2.50
N ARG A 93 13.89 -15.85 -1.97
CA ARG A 93 14.50 -14.70 -1.27
C ARG A 93 14.78 -13.53 -2.22
N GLU A 94 15.20 -13.83 -3.45
CA GLU A 94 15.35 -12.82 -4.51
C GLU A 94 14.02 -12.07 -4.75
N GLY A 95 12.90 -12.79 -4.87
CA GLY A 95 11.58 -12.19 -5.05
C GLY A 95 11.19 -11.28 -3.89
N ILE A 96 11.46 -11.67 -2.64
CA ILE A 96 11.18 -10.85 -1.45
C ILE A 96 12.02 -9.56 -1.46
N ALA A 97 13.32 -9.67 -1.74
CA ALA A 97 14.21 -8.50 -1.79
C ALA A 97 13.76 -7.50 -2.88
N LEU A 98 13.37 -7.99 -4.06
CA LEU A 98 12.83 -7.16 -5.14
C LEU A 98 11.53 -6.45 -4.73
N GLY A 99 10.63 -7.13 -4.01
CA GLY A 99 9.40 -6.55 -3.49
C GLY A 99 9.65 -5.42 -2.50
N ASN A 100 10.61 -5.60 -1.59
CA ASN A 100 11.01 -4.58 -0.63
C ASN A 100 11.65 -3.36 -1.31
N LEU A 101 12.54 -3.59 -2.29
CA LEU A 101 13.12 -2.52 -3.10
C LEU A 101 12.04 -1.74 -3.85
N GLY A 102 11.09 -2.44 -4.50
CA GLY A 102 9.97 -1.81 -5.17
C GLY A 102 9.12 -0.94 -4.23
N SER A 103 8.85 -1.43 -3.03
CA SER A 103 8.10 -0.69 -1.99
C SER A 103 8.84 0.55 -1.51
N ALA A 104 10.16 0.45 -1.30
CA ALA A 104 10.99 1.57 -0.86
C ALA A 104 11.12 2.66 -1.94
N TYR A 105 11.33 2.27 -3.20
CA TYR A 105 11.32 3.23 -4.31
C TYR A 105 9.96 3.91 -4.47
N GLY A 106 8.86 3.17 -4.27
CA GLY A 106 7.51 3.74 -4.24
C GLY A 106 7.33 4.77 -3.12
N SER A 107 7.85 4.48 -1.93
CA SER A 107 7.84 5.41 -0.78
C SER A 107 8.67 6.66 -0.99
N LEU A 108 9.72 6.59 -1.80
CA LEU A 108 10.54 7.72 -2.23
C LEU A 108 9.91 8.51 -3.41
N GLY A 109 8.74 8.09 -3.90
CA GLY A 109 8.09 8.70 -5.07
C GLY A 109 8.70 8.28 -6.41
N ASN A 110 9.72 7.43 -6.44
CA ASN A 110 10.31 6.93 -7.68
C ASN A 110 9.50 5.72 -8.19
N HIS A 111 8.29 6.02 -8.67
CA HIS A 111 7.35 4.98 -9.12
C HIS A 111 7.85 4.20 -10.34
N ALA A 112 8.68 4.80 -11.20
CA ALA A 112 9.25 4.11 -12.35
C ALA A 112 10.18 2.96 -11.91
N LYS A 113 11.13 3.24 -11.02
CA LYS A 113 11.99 2.19 -10.44
C LYS A 113 11.21 1.18 -9.60
N ALA A 114 10.20 1.63 -8.87
CA ALA A 114 9.32 0.73 -8.13
C ALA A 114 8.70 -0.32 -9.07
N ILE A 115 8.18 0.11 -10.22
CA ILE A 115 7.58 -0.77 -11.23
C ILE A 115 8.61 -1.78 -11.77
N GLU A 116 9.83 -1.35 -12.08
CA GLU A 116 10.89 -2.24 -12.58
C GLU A 116 11.19 -3.39 -11.60
N TYR A 117 11.34 -3.09 -10.32
CA TYR A 117 11.60 -4.09 -9.29
C TYR A 117 10.37 -5.01 -9.05
N LEU A 118 9.17 -4.43 -9.03
CA LEU A 118 7.93 -5.18 -8.82
C LEU A 118 7.60 -6.10 -10.01
N GLN A 119 7.94 -5.73 -11.23
CA GLN A 119 7.81 -6.61 -12.40
C GLN A 119 8.76 -7.80 -12.32
N GLN A 120 10.00 -7.61 -11.84
CA GLN A 120 10.92 -8.71 -11.59
C GLN A 120 10.37 -9.63 -10.48
N GLN A 121 9.87 -9.06 -9.37
CA GLN A 121 9.19 -9.84 -8.32
C GLN A 121 8.05 -10.69 -8.90
N LEU A 122 7.18 -10.08 -9.71
CA LEU A 122 6.05 -10.76 -10.33
C LEU A 122 6.49 -11.92 -11.21
N ALA A 123 7.54 -11.72 -12.03
CA ALA A 123 8.10 -12.75 -12.89
C ALA A 123 8.60 -13.94 -12.07
N ILE A 124 9.34 -13.68 -10.99
CA ILE A 124 9.85 -14.72 -10.09
C ILE A 124 8.71 -15.46 -9.39
N SER A 125 7.75 -14.73 -8.83
CA SER A 125 6.61 -15.35 -8.13
C SER A 125 5.84 -16.32 -9.05
N ARG A 126 5.68 -15.97 -10.32
CA ARG A 126 5.08 -16.84 -11.35
C ARG A 126 5.95 -18.05 -11.67
N GLU A 127 7.26 -17.85 -11.80
CA GLU A 127 8.23 -18.93 -12.07
C GLU A 127 8.19 -19.99 -10.96
N ILE A 128 8.20 -19.55 -9.68
CA ILE A 128 8.18 -20.47 -8.54
C ILE A 128 6.77 -20.87 -8.10
N LYS A 129 5.74 -20.40 -8.81
CA LYS A 129 4.32 -20.65 -8.54
C LYS A 129 3.86 -20.22 -7.14
N ASP A 130 4.49 -19.18 -6.58
CA ASP A 130 4.09 -18.58 -5.30
C ASP A 130 2.94 -17.58 -5.55
N ARG A 131 1.71 -18.08 -5.43
CA ARG A 131 0.49 -17.28 -5.68
C ARG A 131 0.33 -16.13 -4.68
N GLN A 132 0.83 -16.31 -3.46
CA GLN A 132 0.75 -15.25 -2.45
C GLN A 132 1.68 -14.08 -2.79
N SER A 133 2.95 -14.37 -3.11
CA SER A 133 3.90 -13.35 -3.56
C SER A 133 3.50 -12.72 -4.90
N GLU A 134 2.88 -13.49 -5.81
CA GLU A 134 2.31 -12.97 -7.05
C GLU A 134 1.21 -11.93 -6.74
N GLY A 135 0.28 -12.22 -5.83
CA GLY A 135 -0.75 -11.29 -5.39
C GLY A 135 -0.17 -10.00 -4.82
N VAL A 136 0.85 -10.11 -3.97
CA VAL A 136 1.54 -8.94 -3.38
C VAL A 136 2.21 -8.08 -4.47
N ALA A 137 2.89 -8.69 -5.43
CA ALA A 137 3.53 -7.96 -6.54
C ALA A 137 2.49 -7.21 -7.40
N LEU A 138 1.36 -7.86 -7.73
CA LEU A 138 0.27 -7.25 -8.48
C LEU A 138 -0.38 -6.08 -7.72
N ALA A 139 -0.59 -6.23 -6.40
CA ALA A 139 -1.10 -5.16 -5.55
C ALA A 139 -0.18 -3.93 -5.56
N ASN A 140 1.12 -4.16 -5.44
CA ASN A 140 2.12 -3.10 -5.43
C ASN A 140 2.24 -2.42 -6.82
N LEU A 141 2.19 -3.19 -7.91
CA LEU A 141 2.16 -2.66 -9.28
C LEU A 141 0.91 -1.80 -9.51
N GLY A 142 -0.27 -2.29 -9.11
CA GLY A 142 -1.51 -1.50 -9.20
C GLY A 142 -1.40 -0.16 -8.48
N ARG A 143 -0.83 -0.14 -7.29
CA ARG A 143 -0.58 1.10 -6.53
C ARG A 143 0.43 2.02 -7.22
N ALA A 144 1.53 1.48 -7.71
CA ALA A 144 2.58 2.26 -8.39
C ALA A 144 2.04 2.91 -9.68
N TYR A 145 1.30 2.17 -10.50
CA TYR A 145 0.67 2.71 -11.71
C TYR A 145 -0.41 3.75 -11.39
N ARG A 146 -1.19 3.55 -10.33
CA ARG A 146 -2.15 4.57 -9.87
C ARG A 146 -1.44 5.86 -9.46
N SER A 147 -0.32 5.77 -8.74
CA SER A 147 0.47 6.95 -8.34
C SER A 147 1.08 7.69 -9.52
N LEU A 148 1.33 7.01 -10.64
CA LEU A 148 1.72 7.62 -11.92
C LEU A 148 0.55 8.17 -12.74
N GLY A 149 -0.69 8.08 -12.26
CA GLY A 149 -1.88 8.45 -13.02
C GLY A 149 -2.24 7.47 -14.15
N SER A 150 -1.57 6.34 -14.25
CA SER A 150 -1.84 5.31 -15.27
C SER A 150 -2.96 4.38 -14.80
N TYR A 151 -4.17 4.92 -14.65
CA TYR A 151 -5.30 4.23 -14.02
C TYR A 151 -5.74 2.97 -14.75
N ALA A 152 -5.66 2.94 -16.09
CA ALA A 152 -5.98 1.74 -16.87
C ALA A 152 -5.07 0.54 -16.50
N LYS A 153 -3.75 0.77 -16.41
CA LYS A 153 -2.81 -0.26 -15.94
C LYS A 153 -3.03 -0.62 -14.47
N ALA A 154 -3.34 0.36 -13.63
CA ALA A 154 -3.66 0.08 -12.23
C ALA A 154 -4.86 -0.85 -12.11
N ILE A 155 -5.90 -0.65 -12.93
CA ILE A 155 -7.09 -1.53 -13.01
C ILE A 155 -6.70 -2.92 -13.48
N GLU A 156 -5.91 -3.06 -14.54
CA GLU A 156 -5.46 -4.35 -15.08
C GLU A 156 -4.76 -5.19 -13.99
N TYR A 157 -3.79 -4.60 -13.29
CA TYR A 157 -3.08 -5.30 -12.22
C TYR A 157 -3.98 -5.60 -11.01
N ALA A 158 -4.87 -4.69 -10.66
CA ALA A 158 -5.81 -4.91 -9.56
C ALA A 158 -6.85 -6.01 -9.86
N GLN A 159 -7.26 -6.16 -11.13
CA GLN A 159 -8.12 -7.28 -11.55
C GLN A 159 -7.41 -8.63 -11.43
N GLN A 160 -6.14 -8.72 -11.85
CA GLN A 160 -5.35 -9.92 -11.67
C GLN A 160 -5.16 -10.23 -10.17
N TYR A 161 -4.90 -9.21 -9.36
CA TYR A 161 -4.80 -9.36 -7.91
C TYR A 161 -6.10 -9.88 -7.28
N LEU A 162 -7.26 -9.34 -7.71
CA LEU A 162 -8.57 -9.80 -7.26
C LEU A 162 -8.80 -11.28 -7.61
N ALA A 163 -8.42 -11.69 -8.83
CA ALA A 163 -8.55 -13.08 -9.25
C ALA A 163 -7.73 -14.03 -8.37
N ILE A 164 -6.49 -13.67 -8.04
CA ILE A 164 -5.64 -14.46 -7.14
C ILE A 164 -6.22 -14.50 -5.72
N ALA A 165 -6.64 -13.35 -5.18
CA ALA A 165 -7.21 -13.29 -3.84
C ALA A 165 -8.43 -14.21 -3.70
N ARG A 166 -9.28 -14.28 -4.72
CA ARG A 166 -10.42 -15.18 -4.78
C ARG A 166 -10.02 -16.66 -4.93
N GLU A 167 -9.02 -16.95 -5.76
CA GLU A 167 -8.47 -18.30 -5.95
C GLU A 167 -7.95 -18.89 -4.63
N ILE A 168 -7.14 -18.10 -3.88
CA ILE A 168 -6.59 -18.52 -2.59
C ILE A 168 -7.56 -18.32 -1.41
N LYS A 169 -8.77 -17.81 -1.68
CA LYS A 169 -9.84 -17.54 -0.70
C LYS A 169 -9.41 -16.61 0.44
N ASP A 170 -8.54 -15.67 0.15
CA ASP A 170 -8.09 -14.67 1.12
C ASP A 170 -8.98 -13.42 1.04
N ARG A 171 -9.91 -13.29 1.99
CA ARG A 171 -10.85 -12.17 2.05
C ARG A 171 -10.19 -10.82 2.33
N GLN A 172 -9.07 -10.82 3.04
CA GLN A 172 -8.33 -9.58 3.29
C GLN A 172 -7.69 -9.05 2.02
N LEU A 173 -7.04 -9.93 1.25
CA LEU A 173 -6.46 -9.57 -0.06
C LEU A 173 -7.55 -9.19 -1.05
N GLU A 174 -8.70 -9.88 -1.04
CA GLU A 174 -9.86 -9.54 -1.88
C GLU A 174 -10.35 -8.12 -1.59
N GLY A 175 -10.54 -7.76 -0.31
CA GLY A 175 -10.90 -6.41 0.09
C GLY A 175 -9.90 -5.35 -0.38
N ALA A 176 -8.59 -5.63 -0.26
CA ALA A 176 -7.53 -4.74 -0.73
C ALA A 176 -7.53 -4.54 -2.25
N ALA A 177 -7.80 -5.61 -3.01
CA ALA A 177 -7.92 -5.54 -4.47
C ALA A 177 -9.14 -4.69 -4.89
N LEU A 178 -10.29 -4.89 -4.25
CA LEU A 178 -11.52 -4.12 -4.48
C LEU A 178 -11.34 -2.65 -4.13
N SER A 179 -10.62 -2.33 -3.05
CA SER A 179 -10.25 -0.97 -2.68
C SER A 179 -9.40 -0.30 -3.77
N THR A 180 -8.45 -1.04 -4.33
CA THR A 180 -7.59 -0.55 -5.41
C THR A 180 -8.41 -0.29 -6.68
N LEU A 181 -9.30 -1.21 -7.06
CA LEU A 181 -10.20 -1.05 -8.21
C LEU A 181 -11.15 0.13 -8.02
N GLY A 182 -11.84 0.23 -6.88
CA GLY A 182 -12.75 1.33 -6.59
C GLY A 182 -12.05 2.69 -6.69
N SER A 183 -10.86 2.81 -6.11
CA SER A 183 -10.06 4.03 -6.19
C SER A 183 -9.59 4.33 -7.62
N ALA A 184 -9.14 3.32 -8.38
CA ALA A 184 -8.65 3.52 -9.74
C ALA A 184 -9.79 3.95 -10.69
N TYR A 185 -10.98 3.35 -10.57
CA TYR A 185 -12.15 3.76 -11.34
C TYR A 185 -12.65 5.15 -10.94
N LEU A 186 -12.56 5.53 -9.64
CA LEU A 186 -12.89 6.88 -9.19
C LEU A 186 -12.02 7.93 -9.90
N TYR A 187 -10.70 7.70 -9.97
CA TYR A 187 -9.78 8.62 -10.65
C TYR A 187 -9.89 8.56 -12.18
N LEU A 188 -10.33 7.43 -12.73
CA LEU A 188 -10.61 7.31 -14.16
C LEU A 188 -11.90 8.05 -14.56
N GLY A 189 -12.77 8.40 -13.59
CA GLY A 189 -14.07 9.04 -13.83
C GLY A 189 -15.22 8.06 -14.06
N ASP A 190 -14.99 6.75 -13.97
CA ASP A 190 -16.06 5.73 -14.02
C ASP A 190 -16.64 5.55 -12.61
N TYR A 191 -17.44 6.51 -12.21
CA TYR A 191 -18.02 6.56 -10.87
C TYR A 191 -19.00 5.40 -10.59
N ALA A 192 -19.64 4.86 -11.64
CA ALA A 192 -20.53 3.71 -11.50
C ALA A 192 -19.75 2.47 -11.04
N LYS A 193 -18.62 2.17 -11.70
CA LYS A 193 -17.74 1.09 -11.26
C LYS A 193 -17.04 1.38 -9.93
N ALA A 194 -16.70 2.62 -9.66
CA ALA A 194 -16.15 3.00 -8.35
C ALA A 194 -17.14 2.68 -7.23
N ILE A 195 -18.44 2.93 -7.43
CA ILE A 195 -19.50 2.57 -6.49
C ILE A 195 -19.64 1.05 -6.38
N GLU A 196 -19.68 0.32 -7.50
CA GLU A 196 -19.80 -1.13 -7.50
C GLU A 196 -18.67 -1.79 -6.68
N TYR A 197 -17.42 -1.45 -6.98
CA TYR A 197 -16.26 -1.99 -6.26
C TYR A 197 -16.17 -1.49 -4.82
N GLY A 198 -16.57 -0.24 -4.55
CA GLY A 198 -16.67 0.32 -3.21
C GLY A 198 -17.67 -0.43 -2.33
N GLN A 199 -18.83 -0.81 -2.88
CA GLN A 199 -19.84 -1.61 -2.17
C GLN A 199 -19.35 -3.02 -1.88
N GLN A 200 -18.70 -3.69 -2.84
CA GLN A 200 -18.10 -5.01 -2.63
C GLN A 200 -17.01 -4.94 -1.55
N HIS A 201 -16.14 -3.91 -1.58
CA HIS A 201 -15.14 -3.69 -0.55
C HIS A 201 -15.77 -3.49 0.84
N LEU A 202 -16.82 -2.67 0.94
CA LEU A 202 -17.53 -2.43 2.18
C LEU A 202 -18.13 -3.71 2.77
N ALA A 203 -18.72 -4.55 1.91
CA ALA A 203 -19.30 -5.82 2.34
C ALA A 203 -18.22 -6.74 2.93
N ILE A 204 -17.09 -6.89 2.25
CA ILE A 204 -15.96 -7.71 2.74
C ILE A 204 -15.37 -7.13 4.01
N ALA A 205 -15.12 -5.81 4.07
CA ALA A 205 -14.54 -5.17 5.24
C ALA A 205 -15.41 -5.40 6.50
N ARG A 206 -16.73 -5.36 6.35
CA ARG A 206 -17.69 -5.70 7.43
C ARG A 206 -17.64 -7.17 7.81
N GLU A 207 -17.61 -8.07 6.83
CA GLU A 207 -17.54 -9.52 7.04
C GLU A 207 -16.30 -9.88 7.88
N ILE A 208 -15.14 -9.34 7.55
CA ILE A 208 -13.87 -9.61 8.25
C ILE A 208 -13.62 -8.66 9.43
N LYS A 209 -14.57 -7.80 9.78
CA LYS A 209 -14.50 -6.79 10.85
C LYS A 209 -13.29 -5.85 10.73
N ASN A 210 -12.91 -5.50 9.51
CA ASN A 210 -11.83 -4.57 9.23
C ASN A 210 -12.35 -3.13 9.19
N ARG A 211 -12.36 -2.45 10.34
CA ARG A 211 -12.86 -1.06 10.46
C ARG A 211 -12.10 -0.06 9.59
N GLN A 212 -10.80 -0.24 9.43
CA GLN A 212 -10.01 0.60 8.52
C GLN A 212 -10.43 0.40 7.05
N GLY A 213 -10.69 -0.85 6.65
CA GLY A 213 -11.24 -1.18 5.33
C GLY A 213 -12.62 -0.57 5.12
N GLU A 214 -13.51 -0.62 6.14
CA GLU A 214 -14.83 0.04 6.06
C GLU A 214 -14.67 1.55 5.81
N GLY A 215 -13.78 2.23 6.57
CA GLY A 215 -13.49 3.65 6.39
C GLY A 215 -13.02 3.97 4.96
N ALA A 216 -12.14 3.15 4.40
CA ALA A 216 -11.68 3.32 3.02
C ALA A 216 -12.80 3.12 1.99
N ALA A 217 -13.66 2.11 2.20
CA ALA A 217 -14.77 1.82 1.29
C ALA A 217 -15.82 2.95 1.28
N VAL A 218 -16.24 3.43 2.46
CA VAL A 218 -17.23 4.53 2.55
C VAL A 218 -16.65 5.84 2.00
N ASN A 219 -15.34 6.07 2.11
CA ASN A 219 -14.69 7.22 1.51
C ASN A 219 -14.73 7.16 -0.03
N ILE A 220 -14.47 6.00 -0.64
CA ILE A 220 -14.61 5.78 -2.09
C ILE A 220 -16.05 6.06 -2.52
N LEU A 221 -17.04 5.50 -1.80
CA LEU A 221 -18.46 5.68 -2.09
C LEU A 221 -18.89 7.15 -2.00
N GLY A 222 -18.52 7.83 -0.90
CA GLY A 222 -18.80 9.24 -0.71
C GLY A 222 -18.24 10.12 -1.83
N SER A 223 -16.98 9.87 -2.20
CA SER A 223 -16.33 10.60 -3.30
C SER A 223 -17.00 10.32 -4.65
N ALA A 224 -17.36 9.07 -4.95
CA ALA A 224 -18.03 8.74 -6.20
C ALA A 224 -19.42 9.40 -6.31
N TYR A 225 -20.21 9.40 -5.23
CA TYR A 225 -21.50 10.10 -5.19
C TYR A 225 -21.35 11.61 -5.27
N GLN A 226 -20.29 12.18 -4.71
CA GLN A 226 -19.95 13.60 -4.85
C GLN A 226 -19.78 13.99 -6.33
N PHE A 227 -18.98 13.21 -7.07
CA PHE A 227 -18.75 13.47 -8.50
C PHE A 227 -19.98 13.21 -9.37
N LEU A 228 -20.88 12.33 -8.96
CA LEU A 228 -22.17 12.13 -9.62
C LEU A 228 -23.21 13.20 -9.27
N GLY A 229 -22.88 14.17 -8.41
CA GLY A 229 -23.81 15.21 -7.97
C GLY A 229 -24.85 14.73 -6.95
N ASN A 230 -24.77 13.51 -6.46
CA ASN A 230 -25.64 13.02 -5.40
C ASN A 230 -25.07 13.41 -4.02
N TYR A 231 -25.16 14.69 -3.71
CA TYR A 231 -24.57 15.26 -2.50
C TYR A 231 -25.18 14.72 -1.21
N ALA A 232 -26.46 14.31 -1.23
CA ALA A 232 -27.10 13.69 -0.07
C ALA A 232 -26.39 12.37 0.32
N LYS A 233 -26.15 11.48 -0.66
CA LYS A 233 -25.37 10.25 -0.41
C LYS A 233 -23.91 10.53 -0.12
N ALA A 234 -23.31 11.54 -0.73
CA ALA A 234 -21.94 11.93 -0.43
C ALA A 234 -21.79 12.36 1.04
N ILE A 235 -22.76 13.11 1.58
CA ILE A 235 -22.81 13.50 3.00
C ILE A 235 -23.00 12.27 3.89
N GLU A 236 -23.98 11.40 3.57
CA GLU A 236 -24.22 10.18 4.34
C GLU A 236 -22.95 9.31 4.50
N TYR A 237 -22.26 9.03 3.39
CA TYR A 237 -21.02 8.27 3.44
C TYR A 237 -19.86 9.05 4.07
N GLY A 238 -19.82 10.37 3.92
CA GLY A 238 -18.86 11.24 4.56
C GLY A 238 -18.98 11.21 6.09
N GLU A 239 -20.19 11.23 6.63
CA GLU A 239 -20.47 11.12 8.07
C GLU A 239 -20.08 9.73 8.60
N GLN A 240 -20.38 8.66 7.85
CA GLN A 240 -19.92 7.32 8.20
C GLN A 240 -18.37 7.26 8.23
N SER A 241 -17.70 7.83 7.22
CA SER A 241 -16.24 7.90 7.18
C SER A 241 -15.66 8.64 8.38
N LEU A 242 -16.26 9.78 8.74
CA LEU A 242 -15.84 10.59 9.88
C LEU A 242 -16.02 9.82 11.20
N ALA A 243 -17.15 9.16 11.38
CA ALA A 243 -17.42 8.34 12.57
C ALA A 243 -16.39 7.21 12.72
N ILE A 244 -16.11 6.49 11.64
CA ILE A 244 -15.12 5.41 11.63
C ILE A 244 -13.72 5.95 11.93
N ALA A 245 -13.29 7.04 11.26
CA ALA A 245 -11.97 7.62 11.48
C ALA A 245 -11.75 8.04 12.94
N ARG A 246 -12.76 8.61 13.58
CA ARG A 246 -12.73 8.97 15.00
C ARG A 246 -12.65 7.74 15.92
N GLU A 247 -13.44 6.71 15.62
CA GLU A 247 -13.44 5.45 16.36
C GLU A 247 -12.05 4.78 16.38
N ILE A 248 -11.41 4.69 15.20
CA ILE A 248 -10.08 4.06 15.06
C ILE A 248 -8.93 5.05 15.32
N LYS A 249 -9.22 6.28 15.71
CA LYS A 249 -8.25 7.36 15.96
C LYS A 249 -7.34 7.67 14.77
N ASP A 250 -7.86 7.52 13.54
CA ASP A 250 -7.16 7.90 12.31
C ASP A 250 -7.33 9.40 12.05
N ARG A 251 -6.44 10.22 12.57
CA ARG A 251 -6.48 11.69 12.41
C ARG A 251 -6.41 12.14 10.95
N ARG A 252 -5.69 11.40 10.09
CA ARG A 252 -5.64 11.74 8.66
C ARG A 252 -6.93 11.37 7.95
N GLY A 253 -7.48 10.20 8.25
CA GLY A 253 -8.80 9.79 7.77
C GLY A 253 -9.89 10.76 8.21
N GLU A 254 -9.85 11.23 9.47
CA GLU A 254 -10.75 12.25 9.98
C GLU A 254 -10.66 13.56 9.17
N GLY A 255 -9.44 14.05 8.91
CA GLY A 255 -9.22 15.24 8.06
C GLY A 255 -9.79 15.04 6.65
N THR A 256 -9.56 13.90 6.03
CA THR A 256 -10.10 13.57 4.69
C THR A 256 -11.63 13.58 4.70
N ALA A 257 -12.27 12.94 5.68
CA ALA A 257 -13.73 12.91 5.79
C ALA A 257 -14.34 14.30 5.99
N LEU A 258 -13.73 15.12 6.85
CA LEU A 258 -14.16 16.51 7.08
C LEU A 258 -14.01 17.36 5.82
N GLY A 259 -12.91 17.19 5.07
CA GLY A 259 -12.71 17.89 3.79
C GLY A 259 -13.77 17.50 2.76
N ASN A 260 -14.10 16.21 2.65
CA ASN A 260 -15.15 15.72 1.75
C ASN A 260 -16.53 16.22 2.16
N LEU A 261 -16.85 16.23 3.47
CA LEU A 261 -18.11 16.81 3.97
C LEU A 261 -18.21 18.30 3.68
N GLY A 262 -17.14 19.05 3.92
CA GLY A 262 -17.08 20.48 3.58
C GLY A 262 -17.36 20.72 2.10
N LEU A 263 -16.78 19.91 1.21
CA LEU A 263 -16.99 19.95 -0.23
C LEU A 263 -18.44 19.59 -0.60
N ALA A 264 -19.01 18.56 0.01
CA ALA A 264 -20.36 18.09 -0.25
C ALA A 264 -21.41 19.13 0.16
N TYR A 265 -21.29 19.70 1.36
CA TYR A 265 -22.16 20.77 1.82
C TYR A 265 -22.05 22.04 0.98
N ARG A 266 -20.82 22.41 0.56
CA ARG A 266 -20.62 23.51 -0.37
C ARG A 266 -21.35 23.27 -1.69
N SER A 267 -21.26 22.09 -2.26
CA SER A 267 -21.92 21.74 -3.51
C SER A 267 -23.44 21.67 -3.37
N LEU A 268 -23.94 21.39 -2.17
CA LEU A 268 -25.37 21.44 -1.83
C LEU A 268 -25.87 22.88 -1.63
N GLY A 269 -24.96 23.87 -1.45
CA GLY A 269 -25.29 25.26 -1.17
C GLY A 269 -25.38 25.61 0.32
N ASP A 270 -25.16 24.65 1.23
CA ASP A 270 -25.08 24.91 2.66
C ASP A 270 -23.66 25.38 3.04
N TYR A 271 -23.39 26.64 2.72
CA TYR A 271 -22.07 27.23 2.96
C TYR A 271 -21.72 27.35 4.44
N THR A 272 -22.72 27.44 5.33
CA THR A 272 -22.50 27.50 6.77
C THR A 272 -21.88 26.19 7.26
N LYS A 273 -22.49 25.05 6.95
CA LYS A 273 -21.92 23.75 7.28
C LYS A 273 -20.60 23.47 6.54
N ALA A 274 -20.49 23.91 5.29
CA ALA A 274 -19.25 23.80 4.53
C ALA A 274 -18.08 24.47 5.27
N ILE A 275 -18.31 25.67 5.81
CA ILE A 275 -17.31 26.42 6.61
C ILE A 275 -16.98 25.64 7.90
N GLU A 276 -18.00 25.17 8.63
CA GLU A 276 -17.81 24.43 9.89
C GLU A 276 -16.92 23.19 9.69
N TYR A 277 -17.24 22.34 8.74
CA TYR A 277 -16.47 21.13 8.43
C TYR A 277 -15.06 21.45 7.91
N THR A 278 -14.94 22.48 7.06
CA THR A 278 -13.64 22.87 6.50
C THR A 278 -12.72 23.49 7.55
N GLN A 279 -13.25 24.21 8.54
CA GLN A 279 -12.47 24.72 9.68
C GLN A 279 -11.90 23.59 10.53
N GLN A 280 -12.70 22.55 10.79
CA GLN A 280 -12.21 21.35 11.49
C GLN A 280 -11.12 20.64 10.66
N TYR A 281 -11.30 20.54 9.34
CA TYR A 281 -10.26 20.01 8.46
C TYR A 281 -8.97 20.83 8.53
N LEU A 282 -9.06 22.15 8.48
CA LEU A 282 -7.92 23.06 8.60
C LEU A 282 -7.15 22.83 9.91
N ALA A 283 -7.88 22.68 11.02
CA ALA A 283 -7.27 22.40 12.32
C ALA A 283 -6.47 21.09 12.31
N ILE A 284 -7.03 20.01 11.75
CA ILE A 284 -6.34 18.73 11.61
C ILE A 284 -5.14 18.81 10.68
N ALA A 285 -5.27 19.50 9.54
CA ALA A 285 -4.18 19.67 8.59
C ALA A 285 -2.97 20.36 9.25
N ARG A 286 -3.21 21.38 10.07
CA ARG A 286 -2.18 22.06 10.86
C ARG A 286 -1.56 21.18 11.93
N GLU A 287 -2.38 20.45 12.68
CA GLU A 287 -1.94 19.49 13.70
C GLU A 287 -1.01 18.41 13.10
N THR A 288 -1.42 17.87 11.96
CA THR A 288 -0.67 16.79 11.26
C THR A 288 0.45 17.29 10.37
N LYS A 289 0.66 18.59 10.30
CA LYS A 289 1.62 19.28 9.41
C LYS A 289 1.42 18.94 7.93
N ASP A 290 0.16 18.70 7.53
CA ASP A 290 -0.22 18.48 6.14
C ASP A 290 -0.37 19.83 5.43
N ARG A 291 0.73 20.35 4.89
CA ARG A 291 0.75 21.66 4.20
C ARG A 291 -0.15 21.70 2.98
N LEU A 292 -0.25 20.59 2.23
CA LEU A 292 -1.14 20.51 1.07
C LEU A 292 -2.60 20.58 1.52
N GLY A 293 -2.97 19.77 2.53
CA GLY A 293 -4.30 19.79 3.12
C GLY A 293 -4.67 21.14 3.71
N GLU A 294 -3.73 21.82 4.37
CA GLU A 294 -3.93 23.20 4.87
C GLU A 294 -4.26 24.17 3.73
N GLY A 295 -3.49 24.13 2.64
CA GLY A 295 -3.74 24.97 1.47
C GLY A 295 -5.12 24.72 0.84
N VAL A 296 -5.52 23.44 0.73
CA VAL A 296 -6.84 23.05 0.21
C VAL A 296 -7.97 23.55 1.12
N ALA A 297 -7.83 23.38 2.45
CA ALA A 297 -8.84 23.84 3.40
C ALA A 297 -9.01 25.36 3.35
N LEU A 298 -7.91 26.12 3.32
CA LEU A 298 -7.94 27.58 3.21
C LEU A 298 -8.61 28.04 1.91
N ASN A 299 -8.31 27.39 0.77
CA ASN A 299 -9.00 27.69 -0.49
C ASN A 299 -10.51 27.44 -0.41
N ASN A 300 -10.92 26.31 0.17
CA ASN A 300 -12.32 25.96 0.32
C ASN A 300 -13.06 26.96 1.25
N LEU A 301 -12.43 27.39 2.33
CA LEU A 301 -12.96 28.48 3.20
C LEU A 301 -13.11 29.79 2.43
N GLY A 302 -12.09 30.17 1.65
CA GLY A 302 -12.13 31.37 0.82
C GLY A 302 -13.31 31.36 -0.16
N VAL A 303 -13.55 30.22 -0.81
CA VAL A 303 -14.71 30.05 -1.72
C VAL A 303 -16.02 30.12 -0.94
N ALA A 304 -16.16 29.41 0.17
CA ALA A 304 -17.39 29.36 0.95
C ALA A 304 -17.77 30.74 1.55
N TYR A 305 -16.79 31.49 2.07
CA TYR A 305 -17.06 32.86 2.56
C TYR A 305 -17.47 33.82 1.44
N ARG A 306 -16.89 33.73 0.26
CA ARG A 306 -17.34 34.51 -0.90
C ARG A 306 -18.78 34.19 -1.31
N SER A 307 -19.19 32.94 -1.22
CA SER A 307 -20.56 32.53 -1.52
C SER A 307 -21.58 33.02 -0.48
N LEU A 308 -21.12 33.47 0.68
CA LEU A 308 -21.90 34.15 1.71
C LEU A 308 -21.71 35.68 1.67
N ASP A 309 -21.22 36.24 0.57
CA ASP A 309 -20.91 37.66 0.38
C ASP A 309 -19.92 38.26 1.38
N ASN A 310 -19.23 37.44 2.15
CA ASN A 310 -18.14 37.83 3.05
C ASN A 310 -16.81 37.91 2.30
N TYR A 311 -16.69 38.87 1.42
CA TYR A 311 -15.55 39.04 0.52
C TYR A 311 -14.23 39.29 1.30
N ALA A 312 -14.30 40.01 2.45
CA ALA A 312 -13.11 40.28 3.26
C ALA A 312 -12.45 38.98 3.75
N LYS A 313 -13.22 38.10 4.39
CA LYS A 313 -12.74 36.77 4.80
C LYS A 313 -12.38 35.91 3.59
N GLY A 314 -13.15 35.99 2.50
CA GLY A 314 -12.85 35.26 1.29
C GLY A 314 -11.46 35.58 0.72
N ILE A 315 -11.09 36.87 0.71
CA ILE A 315 -9.77 37.35 0.26
C ILE A 315 -8.68 36.90 1.25
N GLU A 316 -8.89 37.06 2.54
CA GLU A 316 -7.95 36.67 3.59
C GLU A 316 -7.55 35.18 3.46
N TYR A 317 -8.53 34.27 3.41
CA TYR A 317 -8.27 32.83 3.27
C TYR A 317 -7.61 32.47 1.94
N SER A 318 -8.00 33.12 0.85
CA SER A 318 -7.38 32.90 -0.47
C SER A 318 -5.91 33.34 -0.49
N GLN A 319 -5.56 34.43 0.19
CA GLN A 319 -4.17 34.89 0.32
C GLN A 319 -3.33 33.92 1.16
N GLN A 320 -3.88 33.38 2.26
CA GLN A 320 -3.21 32.36 3.05
C GLN A 320 -2.98 31.07 2.21
N SER A 321 -3.98 30.63 1.47
CA SER A 321 -3.83 29.46 0.56
C SER A 321 -2.73 29.70 -0.48
N LEU A 322 -2.68 30.89 -1.08
CA LEU A 322 -1.65 31.26 -2.05
C LEU A 322 -0.25 31.28 -1.43
N ALA A 323 -0.11 31.75 -0.20
CA ALA A 323 1.17 31.72 0.51
C ALA A 323 1.68 30.28 0.67
N ILE A 324 0.80 29.35 1.08
CA ILE A 324 1.15 27.93 1.19
C ILE A 324 1.54 27.33 -0.17
N ALA A 325 0.77 27.66 -1.22
CA ALA A 325 1.07 27.14 -2.57
C ALA A 325 2.44 27.59 -3.11
N ARG A 326 3.00 28.68 -2.59
CA ARG A 326 4.35 29.16 -2.94
C ARG A 326 5.45 28.52 -2.12
N GLU A 327 5.12 27.93 -0.99
CA GLU A 327 6.08 27.25 -0.09
C GLU A 327 6.33 25.78 -0.47
N ILE A 328 5.34 25.14 -1.13
CA ILE A 328 5.39 23.73 -1.53
C ILE A 328 5.69 23.56 -3.02
#